data_a56116888758fcb240092087a980bcdb
#
_entry.id   a56116888758fcb240092087a980bcdb
#
_cell.length_a   1.000
_cell.length_b   1.000
_cell.length_c   1.000
_cell.angle_alpha   90.00
_cell.angle_beta   90.00
_cell.angle_gamma   90.00
#
_symmetry.space_group_name_H-M   'P 1'
#
loop_
_entity.id
_entity.type
_entity.pdbx_description
1 polymer ?
#
loop_
_entity_poly.entity_id
_entity_poly.type
_entity_poly.pdbx_seq_one_letter_code
_entity_poly.pdbx_strand_id
1 'polypeptide(L)'
;EAIRAAVHTGAMEVDLEALAAGTENEDAAWLARYFSSVVPTKKNEYTGRFQGYNVIQLSIEGFSGYAIDPELTPTLYRLTHEGFVFPNFYTPLHYTSTSGGECQNLLGLYPKAGNPITMKETGVRHTDGRFSLARQLGALGYTVLGYHGNEDMYGRYASHTNLGYTWKQYQTGLELEMTADGSTYAWPQSDVYVAKTSMEDYLSLDSPFHVYYMTISGHMPYNFNRVASKYRDLVEPLPYSETTKAYLATAIEADRMLQTLLDGLEQAGELDNTLIVACADHIPYFNVDTLEELSGQSFGSSEDMERLDERSINFDVYRSALVLWAAGMEEPVVVDKPCGQVDILPTVSNLLGLEYDSRMLAGSDLLSDAPGLVIFSSRSWLTDRGFYDRYTQTFTPAEGETMTPEEQAAYVDAMKRTVQYKLGCTEKILNSDFYRLAFGG
;
A
#
# COMPACT_ATOMS: atom_id res chain seq x y z
N GLU A 1 -28.91 18.07 11.63
CA GLU A 1 -28.21 18.14 10.32
C GLU A 1 -26.78 17.57 10.42
N ALA A 2 -25.97 17.90 11.44
CA ALA A 2 -24.62 17.36 11.61
C ALA A 2 -24.62 15.82 11.77
N ILE A 3 -25.54 15.25 12.53
CA ILE A 3 -25.69 13.80 12.71
C ILE A 3 -26.08 13.11 11.41
N ARG A 4 -26.94 13.71 10.58
CA ARG A 4 -27.30 13.20 9.26
C ARG A 4 -26.12 13.27 8.27
N ALA A 5 -25.30 14.31 8.33
CA ALA A 5 -24.11 14.44 7.51
C ALA A 5 -23.08 13.36 7.84
N ALA A 6 -22.80 13.09 9.13
CA ALA A 6 -21.86 12.06 9.56
C ALA A 6 -22.27 10.63 9.16
N VAL A 7 -23.57 10.34 9.08
CA VAL A 7 -24.10 9.02 8.65
C VAL A 7 -23.86 8.75 7.16
N HIS A 8 -23.74 9.78 6.33
CA HIS A 8 -23.61 9.66 4.88
C HIS A 8 -22.22 9.97 4.33
N THR A 9 -21.31 10.41 5.19
CA THR A 9 -19.93 10.74 4.81
C THR A 9 -18.92 9.91 5.58
N GLY A 10 -17.71 9.82 5.05
CA GLY A 10 -16.56 9.23 5.74
C GLY A 10 -15.91 10.21 6.74
N ALA A 11 -16.69 11.03 7.43
CA ALA A 11 -16.23 11.92 8.49
C ALA A 11 -16.68 11.42 9.84
N MET A 12 -15.81 11.54 10.84
CA MET A 12 -16.14 11.28 12.23
C MET A 12 -16.62 12.56 12.94
N GLU A 13 -17.32 12.38 14.05
CA GLU A 13 -17.78 13.49 14.89
C GLU A 13 -16.58 14.04 15.69
N VAL A 14 -15.99 15.13 15.22
CA VAL A 14 -14.91 15.87 15.87
C VAL A 14 -15.02 17.35 15.56
N ASP A 15 -14.95 18.18 16.59
CA ASP A 15 -14.95 19.64 16.41
C ASP A 15 -13.52 20.14 16.12
N LEU A 16 -13.16 20.11 14.85
CA LEU A 16 -11.85 20.54 14.38
C LEU A 16 -11.60 22.04 14.57
N GLU A 17 -12.66 22.87 14.54
CA GLU A 17 -12.53 24.30 14.77
C GLU A 17 -12.24 24.60 16.23
N ALA A 18 -12.96 23.97 17.13
CA ALA A 18 -12.68 24.07 18.58
C ALA A 18 -11.31 23.52 18.93
N LEU A 19 -10.89 22.41 18.32
CA LEU A 19 -9.55 21.86 18.51
C LEU A 19 -8.47 22.83 18.04
N ALA A 20 -8.63 23.43 16.87
CA ALA A 20 -7.69 24.41 16.33
C ALA A 20 -7.57 25.66 17.21
N ALA A 21 -8.66 26.10 17.82
CA ALA A 21 -8.67 27.27 18.70
C ALA A 21 -8.16 26.96 20.12
N GLY A 22 -8.34 25.74 20.61
CA GLY A 22 -8.09 25.38 22.00
C GLY A 22 -6.74 24.71 22.27
N THR A 23 -6.02 24.26 21.23
CA THR A 23 -4.71 23.61 21.41
C THR A 23 -3.55 24.59 21.38
N GLU A 24 -2.58 24.40 22.29
CA GLU A 24 -1.30 25.12 22.28
C GLU A 24 -0.27 24.47 21.32
N ASN A 25 -0.58 23.27 20.80
CA ASN A 25 0.29 22.57 19.89
C ASN A 25 0.08 23.12 18.45
N GLU A 26 1.07 23.80 17.93
CA GLU A 26 1.00 24.46 16.61
C GLU A 26 0.76 23.48 15.46
N ASP A 27 1.38 22.27 15.51
CA ASP A 27 1.17 21.24 14.49
C ASP A 27 -0.27 20.69 14.53
N ALA A 28 -0.82 20.49 15.73
CA ALA A 28 -2.20 20.07 15.88
C ALA A 28 -3.19 21.13 15.43
N ALA A 29 -2.94 22.40 15.74
CA ALA A 29 -3.78 23.51 15.29
C ALA A 29 -3.75 23.64 13.75
N TRP A 30 -2.59 23.47 13.14
CA TRP A 30 -2.44 23.49 11.69
C TRP A 30 -3.22 22.35 11.03
N LEU A 31 -3.07 21.12 11.56
CA LEU A 31 -3.81 19.95 11.06
C LEU A 31 -5.31 20.12 11.19
N ALA A 32 -5.79 20.58 12.34
CA ALA A 32 -7.21 20.79 12.57
C ALA A 32 -7.81 21.82 11.60
N ARG A 33 -7.10 22.92 11.32
CA ARG A 33 -7.51 23.90 10.30
C ARG A 33 -7.52 23.30 8.90
N TYR A 34 -6.49 22.53 8.54
CA TYR A 34 -6.42 21.89 7.24
C TYR A 34 -7.54 20.87 7.07
N PHE A 35 -7.69 19.94 8.00
CA PHE A 35 -8.71 18.89 7.92
C PHE A 35 -10.14 19.45 7.93
N SER A 36 -10.38 20.55 8.63
CA SER A 36 -11.70 21.22 8.58
C SER A 36 -12.04 21.76 7.19
N SER A 37 -11.03 22.06 6.36
CA SER A 37 -11.21 22.55 4.98
C SER A 37 -11.37 21.42 3.96
N VAL A 38 -11.08 20.18 4.32
CA VAL A 38 -11.17 19.01 3.43
C VAL A 38 -12.61 18.53 3.35
N VAL A 39 -13.12 18.36 2.14
CA VAL A 39 -14.43 17.76 1.92
C VAL A 39 -14.35 16.26 2.17
N PRO A 40 -15.10 15.71 3.12
CA PRO A 40 -15.07 14.27 3.38
C PRO A 40 -15.67 13.49 2.21
N THR A 41 -15.17 12.27 1.99
CA THR A 41 -15.74 11.36 1.01
C THR A 41 -17.15 10.92 1.43
N LYS A 42 -17.98 10.58 0.46
CA LYS A 42 -19.32 10.04 0.74
C LYS A 42 -19.25 8.52 0.87
N LYS A 43 -20.07 7.98 1.77
CA LYS A 43 -20.38 6.55 1.77
C LYS A 43 -21.07 6.18 0.46
N ASN A 44 -20.90 4.96 0.00
CA ASN A 44 -21.36 4.48 -1.29
C ASN A 44 -21.97 3.08 -1.20
N GLU A 45 -22.36 2.50 -2.31
CA GLU A 45 -23.00 1.18 -2.38
C GLU A 45 -22.09 0.03 -1.90
N TYR A 46 -20.77 0.26 -1.82
CA TYR A 46 -19.79 -0.71 -1.35
C TYR A 46 -19.49 -0.59 0.15
N THR A 47 -20.00 0.43 0.82
CA THR A 47 -19.74 0.65 2.26
C THR A 47 -20.26 -0.52 3.07
N GLY A 48 -19.34 -1.21 3.78
CA GLY A 48 -19.67 -2.36 4.61
C GLY A 48 -19.95 -3.66 3.85
N ARG A 49 -19.69 -3.70 2.54
CA ARG A 49 -19.95 -4.91 1.72
C ARG A 49 -19.26 -6.16 2.26
N PHE A 50 -18.09 -6.01 2.85
CA PHE A 50 -17.31 -7.09 3.44
C PHE A 50 -17.20 -7.00 4.97
N GLN A 51 -18.16 -6.35 5.61
CA GLN A 51 -18.19 -6.28 7.08
C GLN A 51 -18.16 -7.69 7.70
N GLY A 52 -17.24 -7.90 8.64
CA GLY A 52 -17.06 -9.18 9.31
C GLY A 52 -16.16 -10.17 8.58
N TYR A 53 -15.70 -9.86 7.36
CA TYR A 53 -14.75 -10.72 6.64
C TYR A 53 -13.39 -10.75 7.30
N ASN A 54 -12.70 -11.88 7.18
CA ASN A 54 -11.26 -11.92 7.41
C ASN A 54 -10.54 -11.03 6.39
N VAL A 55 -9.38 -10.51 6.75
CA VAL A 55 -8.55 -9.70 5.87
C VAL A 55 -7.13 -10.21 5.85
N ILE A 56 -6.64 -10.62 4.69
CA ILE A 56 -5.21 -10.88 4.48
C ILE A 56 -4.65 -9.78 3.60
N GLN A 57 -3.65 -9.07 4.11
CA GLN A 57 -2.96 -8.00 3.40
C GLN A 57 -1.50 -8.35 3.20
N LEU A 58 -1.00 -8.17 1.98
CA LEU A 58 0.41 -8.35 1.62
C LEU A 58 1.01 -7.02 1.14
N SER A 59 2.19 -6.70 1.64
CA SER A 59 3.14 -5.81 0.95
C SER A 59 4.17 -6.68 0.27
N ILE A 60 4.19 -6.68 -1.06
CA ILE A 60 5.06 -7.52 -1.87
C ILE A 60 6.35 -6.76 -2.14
N GLU A 61 7.45 -7.25 -1.59
CA GLU A 61 8.79 -6.65 -1.72
C GLU A 61 9.17 -6.46 -3.20
N GLY A 62 9.45 -5.20 -3.59
CA GLY A 62 10.00 -4.86 -4.89
C GLY A 62 9.19 -5.37 -6.09
N PHE A 63 7.86 -5.28 -6.04
CA PHE A 63 7.02 -5.86 -7.08
C PHE A 63 6.63 -4.84 -8.15
N SER A 64 6.77 -5.24 -9.42
CA SER A 64 6.33 -4.48 -10.60
C SER A 64 5.08 -5.08 -11.21
N GLY A 65 4.11 -4.24 -11.57
CA GLY A 65 2.93 -4.67 -12.31
C GLY A 65 3.26 -5.32 -13.67
N TYR A 66 4.40 -5.00 -14.25
CA TYR A 66 4.89 -5.62 -15.49
C TYR A 66 5.31 -7.10 -15.35
N ALA A 67 5.42 -7.61 -14.13
CA ALA A 67 5.66 -9.02 -13.86
C ALA A 67 4.38 -9.87 -13.79
N ILE A 68 3.21 -9.27 -13.93
CA ILE A 68 1.93 -9.99 -13.95
C ILE A 68 1.73 -10.61 -15.33
N ASP A 69 1.69 -11.93 -15.36
CA ASP A 69 1.64 -12.71 -16.59
C ASP A 69 0.73 -13.93 -16.39
N PRO A 70 -0.15 -14.27 -17.35
CA PRO A 70 -1.11 -15.38 -17.19
C PRO A 70 -0.47 -16.76 -17.05
N GLU A 71 0.77 -16.94 -17.52
CA GLU A 71 1.49 -18.22 -17.45
C GLU A 71 2.45 -18.27 -16.25
N LEU A 72 3.21 -17.20 -16.01
CA LEU A 72 4.24 -17.16 -14.95
C LEU A 72 3.65 -16.84 -13.57
N THR A 73 2.69 -15.91 -13.51
CA THR A 73 2.07 -15.46 -12.27
C THR A 73 0.54 -15.54 -12.35
N PRO A 74 -0.01 -16.76 -12.58
CA PRO A 74 -1.43 -16.94 -12.89
C PRO A 74 -2.38 -16.53 -11.77
N THR A 75 -1.97 -16.64 -10.53
CA THR A 75 -2.78 -16.23 -9.38
C THR A 75 -2.88 -14.70 -9.30
N LEU A 76 -1.76 -14.00 -9.39
CA LEU A 76 -1.74 -12.53 -9.46
C LEU A 76 -2.50 -12.04 -10.69
N TYR A 77 -2.31 -12.69 -11.85
CA TYR A 77 -3.05 -12.34 -13.05
C TYR A 77 -4.57 -12.46 -12.82
N ARG A 78 -5.05 -13.57 -12.29
CA ARG A 78 -6.47 -13.78 -12.00
C ARG A 78 -6.99 -12.72 -11.02
N LEU A 79 -6.36 -12.54 -9.87
CA LEU A 79 -6.84 -11.65 -8.83
C LEU A 79 -6.78 -10.16 -9.21
N THR A 80 -5.94 -9.78 -10.16
CA THR A 80 -5.90 -8.40 -10.71
C THR A 80 -6.87 -8.17 -11.85
N HIS A 81 -7.48 -9.22 -12.40
CA HIS A 81 -8.50 -9.16 -13.47
C HIS A 81 -9.91 -9.50 -12.97
N GLU A 82 -10.02 -10.03 -11.77
CA GLU A 82 -11.26 -10.24 -11.03
C GLU A 82 -11.32 -9.29 -9.83
N GLY A 83 -12.44 -9.24 -9.12
CA GLY A 83 -12.60 -8.38 -7.96
C GLY A 83 -12.71 -6.89 -8.33
N PHE A 84 -12.07 -6.03 -7.54
CA PHE A 84 -11.90 -4.63 -7.89
C PHE A 84 -10.64 -4.46 -8.72
N VAL A 85 -10.76 -3.89 -9.91
CA VAL A 85 -9.68 -3.79 -10.89
C VAL A 85 -9.27 -2.34 -11.06
N PHE A 86 -7.99 -2.04 -10.89
CA PHE A 86 -7.43 -0.70 -10.91
C PHE A 86 -6.38 -0.55 -12.01
N PRO A 87 -6.78 -0.23 -13.26
CA PRO A 87 -5.86 -0.13 -14.39
C PRO A 87 -4.78 0.96 -14.23
N ASN A 88 -5.07 1.97 -13.42
CA ASN A 88 -4.21 3.13 -13.19
C ASN A 88 -3.69 3.19 -11.74
N PHE A 89 -3.21 2.06 -11.23
CA PHE A 89 -2.58 1.98 -9.91
C PHE A 89 -1.07 2.19 -10.03
N TYR A 90 -0.51 3.01 -9.13
CA TYR A 90 0.91 3.38 -9.08
C TYR A 90 1.50 3.16 -7.69
N THR A 91 2.79 2.79 -7.66
CA THR A 91 3.60 2.80 -6.44
C THR A 91 4.66 3.89 -6.56
N PRO A 92 4.31 5.16 -6.24
CA PRO A 92 5.27 6.25 -6.30
C PRO A 92 6.36 6.02 -5.25
N LEU A 93 7.61 6.21 -5.68
CA LEU A 93 8.76 6.03 -4.81
C LEU A 93 9.02 7.30 -4.00
N HIS A 94 8.64 7.31 -2.72
CA HIS A 94 8.89 8.45 -1.85
C HIS A 94 10.19 8.34 -1.06
N TYR A 95 10.82 7.22 -1.03
CA TYR A 95 12.18 6.95 -0.54
C TYR A 95 12.49 5.51 -0.89
N THR A 96 13.74 5.20 -1.14
CA THR A 96 14.23 3.85 -1.43
C THR A 96 14.18 2.96 -0.17
N SER A 97 12.99 2.69 0.34
CA SER A 97 12.81 1.95 1.58
C SER A 97 11.46 1.22 1.63
N THR A 98 11.51 -0.05 1.97
CA THR A 98 10.34 -0.85 2.34
C THR A 98 9.48 -0.15 3.39
N SER A 99 10.11 0.47 4.39
CA SER A 99 9.41 1.19 5.46
C SER A 99 8.56 2.35 4.92
N GLY A 100 9.02 3.04 3.88
CA GLY A 100 8.25 4.10 3.21
C GLY A 100 7.00 3.55 2.50
N GLY A 101 7.13 2.38 1.88
CA GLY A 101 5.99 1.66 1.29
C GLY A 101 4.99 1.19 2.35
N GLU A 102 5.46 0.62 3.44
CA GLU A 102 4.59 0.20 4.55
C GLU A 102 3.85 1.40 5.19
N CYS A 103 4.49 2.57 5.28
CA CYS A 103 3.83 3.79 5.74
C CYS A 103 2.61 4.12 4.88
N GLN A 104 2.75 4.04 3.57
CA GLN A 104 1.66 4.29 2.64
C GLN A 104 0.59 3.19 2.71
N ASN A 105 0.99 1.91 2.71
CA ASN A 105 0.08 0.77 2.67
C ASN A 105 -0.74 0.60 3.97
N LEU A 106 -0.14 0.88 5.13
CA LEU A 106 -0.74 0.61 6.43
C LEU A 106 -1.34 1.85 7.11
N LEU A 107 -0.78 3.03 6.87
CA LEU A 107 -1.25 4.26 7.50
C LEU A 107 -2.08 5.16 6.57
N GLY A 108 -2.07 4.91 5.26
CA GLY A 108 -2.70 5.80 4.30
C GLY A 108 -2.07 7.21 4.28
N LEU A 109 -0.79 7.31 4.63
CA LEU A 109 -0.02 8.54 4.72
C LEU A 109 1.29 8.41 3.93
N TYR A 110 1.76 9.52 3.37
CA TYR A 110 3.09 9.56 2.76
C TYR A 110 4.19 9.56 3.85
N PRO A 111 5.37 8.99 3.58
CA PRO A 111 6.50 9.11 4.50
C PRO A 111 6.83 10.58 4.81
N LYS A 112 7.31 10.83 6.01
CA LYS A 112 7.79 12.15 6.42
C LYS A 112 8.98 12.58 5.54
N ALA A 113 8.98 13.82 5.11
CA ALA A 113 10.05 14.36 4.27
C ALA A 113 11.44 14.15 4.88
N GLY A 114 12.36 13.61 4.09
CA GLY A 114 13.74 13.33 4.53
C GLY A 114 13.90 12.14 5.47
N ASN A 115 12.85 11.37 5.74
CA ASN A 115 12.91 10.21 6.64
C ASN A 115 12.37 8.93 5.98
N PRO A 116 13.22 8.07 5.42
CA PRO A 116 12.80 6.83 4.77
C PRO A 116 12.19 5.81 5.73
N ILE A 117 12.46 5.92 7.02
CA ILE A 117 11.99 4.98 8.06
C ILE A 117 10.96 5.61 9.00
N THR A 118 10.03 6.39 8.45
CA THR A 118 8.96 7.08 9.22
C THR A 118 8.19 6.14 10.15
N MET A 119 7.93 4.90 9.73
CA MET A 119 7.24 3.89 10.54
C MET A 119 7.89 3.66 11.90
N LYS A 120 9.23 3.69 11.98
CA LYS A 120 9.95 3.53 13.25
C LYS A 120 9.53 4.57 14.30
N GLU A 121 9.26 5.81 13.88
CA GLU A 121 8.83 6.86 14.79
C GLU A 121 7.50 6.54 15.46
N THR A 122 6.59 5.85 14.78
CA THR A 122 5.29 5.46 15.35
C THR A 122 5.46 4.56 16.57
N GLY A 123 6.36 3.59 16.47
CA GLY A 123 6.68 2.67 17.57
C GLY A 123 7.43 3.34 18.71
N VAL A 124 8.45 4.15 18.40
CA VAL A 124 9.26 4.85 19.41
C VAL A 124 8.45 5.86 20.20
N ARG A 125 7.53 6.57 19.55
CA ARG A 125 6.67 7.58 20.17
C ARG A 125 5.36 7.03 20.72
N HIS A 126 5.03 5.77 20.44
CA HIS A 126 3.74 5.17 20.75
C HIS A 126 2.56 6.01 20.25
N THR A 127 2.68 6.51 19.01
CA THR A 127 1.62 7.33 18.40
C THR A 127 0.34 6.53 18.20
N ASP A 128 -0.80 7.20 18.30
CA ASP A 128 -2.09 6.58 18.05
C ASP A 128 -2.27 6.26 16.56
N GLY A 129 -2.28 4.98 16.24
CA GLY A 129 -2.52 4.45 14.89
C GLY A 129 -3.97 4.03 14.65
N ARG A 130 -4.94 4.70 15.27
CA ARG A 130 -6.35 4.28 15.34
C ARG A 130 -7.01 3.93 14.03
N PHE A 131 -6.59 4.51 12.91
CA PHE A 131 -7.17 4.20 11.60
C PHE A 131 -6.53 2.99 10.93
N SER A 132 -5.43 2.45 11.46
CA SER A 132 -4.86 1.21 10.91
C SER A 132 -5.88 0.07 10.98
N LEU A 133 -5.85 -0.84 10.01
CA LEU A 133 -6.73 -2.02 10.05
C LEU A 133 -6.52 -2.85 11.32
N ALA A 134 -5.26 -2.98 11.76
CA ALA A 134 -4.93 -3.72 12.97
C ALA A 134 -5.65 -3.18 14.21
N ARG A 135 -5.63 -1.85 14.40
CA ARG A 135 -6.33 -1.21 15.53
C ARG A 135 -7.84 -1.36 15.44
N GLN A 136 -8.39 -1.04 14.29
CA GLN A 136 -9.84 -1.05 14.10
C GLN A 136 -10.41 -2.47 14.21
N LEU A 137 -9.80 -3.44 13.53
CA LEU A 137 -10.27 -4.82 13.55
C LEU A 137 -10.00 -5.50 14.89
N GLY A 138 -8.85 -5.21 15.53
CA GLY A 138 -8.57 -5.68 16.90
C GLY A 138 -9.61 -5.22 17.91
N ALA A 139 -10.07 -3.97 17.81
CA ALA A 139 -11.14 -3.43 18.65
C ALA A 139 -12.49 -4.14 18.42
N LEU A 140 -12.71 -4.75 17.25
CA LEU A 140 -13.89 -5.55 16.94
C LEU A 140 -13.75 -7.03 17.28
N GLY A 141 -12.66 -7.43 17.95
CA GLY A 141 -12.44 -8.81 18.40
C GLY A 141 -11.73 -9.72 17.40
N TYR A 142 -11.17 -9.17 16.32
CA TYR A 142 -10.34 -9.93 15.39
C TYR A 142 -9.03 -10.36 16.05
N THR A 143 -8.54 -11.54 15.68
CA THR A 143 -7.13 -11.89 15.90
C THR A 143 -6.30 -11.15 14.86
N VAL A 144 -5.29 -10.40 15.32
CA VAL A 144 -4.48 -9.53 14.46
C VAL A 144 -3.03 -9.98 14.52
N LEU A 145 -2.53 -10.48 13.41
CA LEU A 145 -1.19 -11.06 13.28
C LEU A 145 -0.42 -10.39 12.13
N GLY A 146 0.88 -10.26 12.28
CA GLY A 146 1.75 -9.78 11.22
C GLY A 146 3.05 -10.58 11.15
N TYR A 147 3.59 -10.74 9.95
CA TYR A 147 4.72 -11.62 9.65
C TYR A 147 5.74 -10.97 8.72
N HIS A 148 7.02 -11.22 9.00
CA HIS A 148 8.12 -10.88 8.11
C HIS A 148 9.25 -11.90 8.23
N GLY A 149 9.68 -12.47 7.12
CA GLY A 149 10.72 -13.51 7.07
C GLY A 149 12.15 -12.97 7.24
N ASN A 150 12.39 -12.12 8.24
CA ASN A 150 13.67 -11.48 8.50
C ASN A 150 13.83 -11.19 10.00
N GLU A 151 14.98 -10.63 10.38
CA GLU A 151 15.20 -10.02 11.69
C GLU A 151 14.55 -8.64 11.80
N ASP A 152 14.71 -7.95 12.93
CA ASP A 152 14.11 -6.63 13.16
C ASP A 152 14.79 -5.53 12.35
N MET A 153 14.28 -5.35 11.13
CA MET A 153 14.68 -4.26 10.25
C MET A 153 13.75 -3.06 10.42
N TYR A 154 14.33 -1.86 10.39
CA TYR A 154 13.59 -0.58 10.46
C TYR A 154 12.78 -0.36 11.74
N GLY A 155 13.06 -1.10 12.83
CA GLY A 155 12.27 -1.05 14.06
C GLY A 155 10.84 -1.55 13.88
N ARG A 156 10.64 -2.49 12.99
CA ARG A 156 9.32 -3.01 12.59
C ARG A 156 8.60 -3.69 13.74
N TYR A 157 9.33 -4.40 14.62
CA TYR A 157 8.72 -5.00 15.79
C TYR A 157 7.97 -3.97 16.65
N ALA A 158 8.61 -2.85 16.96
CA ALA A 158 7.99 -1.80 17.77
C ALA A 158 6.86 -1.09 17.02
N SER A 159 7.06 -0.73 15.74
CA SER A 159 6.07 0.02 14.98
C SER A 159 4.81 -0.80 14.70
N HIS A 160 4.95 -2.05 14.29
CA HIS A 160 3.81 -2.90 13.96
C HIS A 160 3.07 -3.38 15.21
N THR A 161 3.78 -3.65 16.31
CA THR A 161 3.15 -3.91 17.62
C THR A 161 2.34 -2.69 18.10
N ASN A 162 2.88 -1.49 17.92
CA ASN A 162 2.15 -0.26 18.25
C ASN A 162 0.88 -0.09 17.41
N LEU A 163 0.87 -0.54 16.15
CA LEU A 163 -0.31 -0.53 15.29
C LEU A 163 -1.38 -1.58 15.69
N GLY A 164 -1.05 -2.52 16.57
CA GLY A 164 -1.98 -3.54 17.06
C GLY A 164 -1.70 -4.95 16.56
N TYR A 165 -0.64 -5.18 15.78
CA TYR A 165 -0.24 -6.52 15.35
C TYR A 165 0.44 -7.31 16.48
N THR A 166 0.11 -8.57 16.64
CA THR A 166 1.02 -9.54 17.22
C THR A 166 2.06 -9.84 16.15
N TRP A 167 3.22 -9.20 16.27
CA TRP A 167 4.25 -9.21 15.23
C TRP A 167 5.21 -10.38 15.39
N LYS A 168 5.33 -11.19 14.34
CA LYS A 168 6.18 -12.37 14.29
C LYS A 168 7.23 -12.25 13.18
N GLN A 169 8.48 -12.40 13.59
CA GLN A 169 9.67 -12.38 12.74
C GLN A 169 10.71 -13.35 13.32
N TYR A 170 11.93 -13.34 12.80
CA TYR A 170 13.00 -14.14 13.38
C TYR A 170 13.12 -13.89 14.88
N GLN A 171 13.20 -14.97 15.66
CA GLN A 171 13.25 -15.00 17.14
C GLN A 171 12.00 -14.46 17.88
N THR A 172 10.94 -14.11 17.19
CA THR A 172 9.68 -13.65 17.84
C THR A 172 8.46 -14.48 17.45
N GLY A 173 8.67 -15.77 17.13
CA GLY A 173 7.57 -16.72 16.92
C GLY A 173 7.28 -17.08 15.47
N LEU A 174 8.09 -16.63 14.51
CA LEU A 174 8.04 -17.10 13.12
C LEU A 174 9.12 -18.16 12.90
N GLU A 175 8.72 -19.33 12.43
CA GLU A 175 9.64 -20.37 11.97
C GLU A 175 10.20 -19.98 10.60
N LEU A 176 11.54 -19.93 10.51
CA LEU A 176 12.27 -19.64 9.27
C LEU A 176 13.06 -20.86 8.80
N GLU A 177 13.32 -20.90 7.50
CA GLU A 177 14.27 -21.86 6.95
C GLU A 177 15.68 -21.53 7.44
N MET A 178 16.37 -22.54 7.98
CA MET A 178 17.72 -22.40 8.52
C MET A 178 18.77 -22.75 7.46
N THR A 179 19.98 -22.23 7.62
CA THR A 179 21.14 -22.68 6.87
C THR A 179 21.41 -24.17 7.12
N ALA A 180 22.16 -24.83 6.23
CA ALA A 180 22.41 -26.27 6.31
C ALA A 180 23.10 -26.70 7.62
N ASP A 181 23.88 -25.81 8.23
CA ASP A 181 24.54 -26.02 9.52
C ASP A 181 23.68 -25.60 10.73
N GLY A 182 22.51 -25.05 10.48
CA GLY A 182 21.58 -24.60 11.52
C GLY A 182 22.03 -23.38 12.32
N SER A 183 23.12 -22.71 11.91
CA SER A 183 23.69 -21.59 12.68
C SER A 183 22.91 -20.29 12.59
N THR A 184 22.20 -20.08 11.47
CA THR A 184 21.39 -18.88 11.22
C THR A 184 20.27 -19.21 10.24
N TYR A 185 19.35 -18.25 10.02
CA TYR A 185 18.33 -18.40 8.99
C TYR A 185 18.89 -18.20 7.58
N ALA A 186 18.30 -18.91 6.62
CA ALA A 186 18.70 -18.84 5.23
C ALA A 186 18.23 -17.51 4.57
N TRP A 187 19.07 -16.96 3.72
CA TRP A 187 18.77 -15.71 3.02
C TRP A 187 18.76 -15.89 1.49
N PRO A 188 17.78 -15.31 0.77
CA PRO A 188 16.50 -14.82 1.31
C PRO A 188 15.62 -15.97 1.78
N GLN A 189 14.63 -15.67 2.63
CA GLN A 189 13.59 -16.64 2.98
C GLN A 189 12.66 -16.86 1.78
N SER A 190 12.05 -18.04 1.72
CA SER A 190 10.94 -18.30 0.81
C SER A 190 9.64 -17.74 1.41
N ASP A 191 8.95 -16.87 0.69
CA ASP A 191 7.63 -16.37 1.12
C ASP A 191 6.57 -17.46 1.13
N VAL A 192 6.68 -18.47 0.26
CA VAL A 192 5.85 -19.67 0.30
C VAL A 192 6.05 -20.44 1.61
N TYR A 193 7.29 -20.57 2.08
CA TYR A 193 7.58 -21.20 3.36
C TYR A 193 6.99 -20.41 4.53
N VAL A 194 7.15 -19.09 4.53
CA VAL A 194 6.55 -18.21 5.55
C VAL A 194 5.02 -18.37 5.59
N ALA A 195 4.37 -18.41 4.44
CA ALA A 195 2.93 -18.66 4.38
C ALA A 195 2.56 -20.01 5.00
N LYS A 196 3.26 -21.08 4.63
CA LYS A 196 2.99 -22.46 5.12
C LYS A 196 3.18 -22.60 6.63
N THR A 197 4.21 -21.97 7.20
CA THR A 197 4.51 -22.08 8.63
C THR A 197 3.66 -21.16 9.51
N SER A 198 3.03 -20.15 8.94
CA SER A 198 2.25 -19.14 9.68
C SER A 198 0.72 -19.35 9.64
N MET A 199 0.19 -20.02 8.60
CA MET A 199 -1.27 -20.14 8.40
C MET A 199 -2.00 -20.84 9.56
N GLU A 200 -1.37 -21.81 10.22
CA GLU A 200 -1.97 -22.50 11.37
C GLU A 200 -2.30 -21.56 12.52
N ASP A 201 -1.51 -20.49 12.68
CA ASP A 201 -1.70 -19.50 13.75
C ASP A 201 -3.08 -18.84 13.72
N TYR A 202 -3.70 -18.73 12.55
CA TYR A 202 -4.99 -18.05 12.40
C TYR A 202 -6.10 -18.91 11.79
N LEU A 203 -5.78 -19.92 10.96
CA LEU A 203 -6.80 -20.79 10.37
C LEU A 203 -7.41 -21.79 11.36
N SER A 204 -6.74 -22.04 12.49
CA SER A 204 -7.24 -22.90 13.58
C SER A 204 -8.15 -22.17 14.58
N LEU A 205 -8.36 -20.87 14.42
CA LEU A 205 -9.10 -20.04 15.37
C LEU A 205 -10.58 -19.91 14.99
N ASP A 206 -11.43 -19.78 16.00
CA ASP A 206 -12.87 -19.55 15.82
C ASP A 206 -13.21 -18.05 15.59
N SER A 207 -12.24 -17.15 15.79
CA SER A 207 -12.42 -15.72 15.61
C SER A 207 -12.05 -15.27 14.18
N PRO A 208 -12.65 -14.19 13.67
CA PRO A 208 -12.16 -13.59 12.43
C PRO A 208 -10.74 -13.08 12.63
N PHE A 209 -9.99 -12.98 11.55
CA PHE A 209 -8.59 -12.59 11.59
C PHE A 209 -8.27 -11.49 10.58
N HIS A 210 -7.30 -10.65 10.96
CA HIS A 210 -6.56 -9.78 10.06
C HIS A 210 -5.09 -10.15 10.13
N VAL A 211 -4.53 -10.51 8.98
CA VAL A 211 -3.15 -10.95 8.85
C VAL A 211 -2.43 -10.06 7.85
N TYR A 212 -1.27 -9.56 8.24
CA TYR A 212 -0.38 -8.78 7.37
C TYR A 212 0.93 -9.52 7.13
N TYR A 213 1.31 -9.61 5.86
CA TYR A 213 2.61 -10.13 5.45
C TYR A 213 3.42 -9.03 4.77
N MET A 214 4.62 -8.75 5.31
CA MET A 214 5.67 -8.08 4.56
C MET A 214 6.55 -9.16 3.95
N THR A 215 6.51 -9.32 2.64
CA THR A 215 7.27 -10.37 1.95
C THR A 215 8.75 -10.03 1.86
N ILE A 216 9.59 -10.96 1.45
CA ILE A 216 11.05 -10.81 1.43
C ILE A 216 11.71 -11.35 0.17
N SER A 217 11.11 -12.33 -0.51
CA SER A 217 11.76 -13.04 -1.62
C SER A 217 12.11 -12.14 -2.81
N GLY A 218 11.39 -11.04 -2.99
CA GLY A 218 11.61 -10.05 -4.04
C GLY A 218 12.72 -9.04 -3.77
N HIS A 219 13.46 -9.18 -2.66
CA HIS A 219 14.54 -8.25 -2.30
C HIS A 219 15.72 -8.34 -3.28
N MET A 220 16.23 -7.17 -3.67
CA MET A 220 17.43 -7.09 -4.49
C MET A 220 18.66 -7.71 -3.77
N PRO A 221 19.73 -8.11 -4.49
CA PRO A 221 19.92 -8.08 -5.95
C PRO A 221 19.15 -9.19 -6.66
N TYR A 222 18.75 -8.95 -7.90
CA TYR A 222 18.02 -9.92 -8.73
C TYR A 222 19.00 -10.85 -9.42
N ASN A 223 19.20 -12.00 -8.82
CA ASN A 223 20.04 -13.10 -9.31
C ASN A 223 19.35 -14.43 -8.97
N PHE A 224 19.89 -15.53 -9.53
CA PHE A 224 19.37 -16.86 -9.21
C PHE A 224 19.88 -17.34 -7.86
N ASN A 225 19.43 -16.69 -6.80
CA ASN A 225 19.64 -17.10 -5.42
C ASN A 225 18.87 -18.39 -5.09
N ARG A 226 18.91 -18.83 -3.83
CA ARG A 226 18.27 -20.08 -3.38
C ARG A 226 16.75 -20.14 -3.64
N VAL A 227 16.06 -19.02 -3.66
CA VAL A 227 14.62 -18.96 -3.93
C VAL A 227 14.34 -18.86 -5.42
N ALA A 228 14.94 -17.90 -6.11
CA ALA A 228 14.77 -17.71 -7.54
C ALA A 228 15.17 -18.94 -8.37
N SER A 229 16.20 -19.69 -7.94
CA SER A 229 16.66 -20.90 -8.61
C SER A 229 15.62 -22.01 -8.69
N LYS A 230 14.63 -22.02 -7.79
CA LYS A 230 13.53 -23.00 -7.85
C LYS A 230 12.69 -22.89 -9.12
N TYR A 231 12.67 -21.70 -9.72
CA TYR A 231 11.82 -21.38 -10.87
C TYR A 231 12.63 -21.15 -12.14
N ARG A 232 13.93 -21.49 -12.14
CA ARG A 232 14.80 -21.26 -13.28
C ARG A 232 14.26 -21.87 -14.57
N ASP A 233 13.78 -23.10 -14.50
CA ASP A 233 13.27 -23.82 -15.66
C ASP A 233 12.07 -23.13 -16.33
N LEU A 234 11.27 -22.37 -15.55
CA LEU A 234 10.11 -21.65 -16.04
C LEU A 234 10.49 -20.37 -16.79
N VAL A 235 11.60 -19.74 -16.42
CA VAL A 235 12.05 -18.47 -17.00
C VAL A 235 13.17 -18.62 -18.01
N GLU A 236 13.88 -19.75 -18.00
CA GLU A 236 15.01 -20.01 -18.92
C GLU A 236 14.66 -19.85 -20.40
N PRO A 237 13.48 -20.31 -20.91
CA PRO A 237 13.11 -20.15 -22.30
C PRO A 237 12.79 -18.70 -22.73
N LEU A 238 12.65 -17.78 -21.77
CA LEU A 238 12.26 -16.39 -22.08
C LEU A 238 13.38 -15.61 -22.75
N PRO A 239 13.06 -14.71 -23.71
CA PRO A 239 14.05 -13.95 -24.47
C PRO A 239 14.58 -12.74 -23.69
N TYR A 240 14.92 -12.91 -22.42
CA TYR A 240 15.33 -11.83 -21.51
C TYR A 240 16.76 -12.06 -21.00
N SER A 241 17.33 -11.00 -20.45
CA SER A 241 18.61 -11.06 -19.72
C SER A 241 18.51 -11.93 -18.45
N GLU A 242 19.65 -12.38 -17.92
CA GLU A 242 19.72 -13.15 -16.68
C GLU A 242 19.07 -12.40 -15.50
N THR A 243 19.30 -11.10 -15.39
CA THR A 243 18.71 -10.27 -14.34
C THR A 243 17.19 -10.24 -14.43
N THR A 244 16.65 -10.05 -15.62
CA THR A 244 15.18 -10.03 -15.85
C THR A 244 14.55 -11.39 -15.58
N LYS A 245 15.19 -12.48 -16.03
CA LYS A 245 14.75 -13.84 -15.70
C LYS A 245 14.75 -14.12 -14.19
N ALA A 246 15.82 -13.72 -13.51
CA ALA A 246 15.92 -13.88 -12.05
C ALA A 246 14.84 -13.05 -11.33
N TYR A 247 14.57 -11.84 -11.77
CA TYR A 247 13.49 -11.02 -11.24
C TYR A 247 12.12 -11.68 -11.43
N LEU A 248 11.83 -12.19 -12.62
CA LEU A 248 10.58 -12.92 -12.88
C LEU A 248 10.45 -14.17 -12.00
N ALA A 249 11.56 -14.85 -11.72
CA ALA A 249 11.56 -15.97 -10.77
C ALA A 249 11.13 -15.54 -9.35
N THR A 250 11.52 -14.36 -8.89
CA THR A 250 11.03 -13.81 -7.61
C THR A 250 9.56 -13.45 -7.65
N ALA A 251 9.07 -12.96 -8.78
CA ALA A 251 7.65 -12.68 -8.98
C ALA A 251 6.80 -13.98 -8.95
N ILE A 252 7.33 -15.08 -9.49
CA ILE A 252 6.70 -16.40 -9.40
C ILE A 252 6.61 -16.85 -7.94
N GLU A 253 7.63 -16.64 -7.14
CA GLU A 253 7.56 -16.96 -5.70
C GLU A 253 6.44 -16.19 -4.99
N ALA A 254 6.29 -14.89 -5.26
CA ALA A 254 5.20 -14.08 -4.73
C ALA A 254 3.82 -14.62 -5.16
N ASP A 255 3.68 -15.02 -6.42
CA ASP A 255 2.46 -15.64 -6.95
C ASP A 255 2.15 -16.96 -6.23
N ARG A 256 3.16 -17.81 -6.03
CA ARG A 256 3.01 -19.09 -5.32
C ARG A 256 2.69 -18.90 -3.84
N MET A 257 3.23 -17.88 -3.19
CA MET A 257 2.82 -17.50 -1.83
C MET A 257 1.31 -17.20 -1.80
N LEU A 258 0.85 -16.35 -2.69
CA LEU A 258 -0.56 -15.97 -2.75
C LEU A 258 -1.46 -17.18 -3.02
N GLN A 259 -1.09 -18.05 -3.96
CA GLN A 259 -1.83 -19.29 -4.20
C GLN A 259 -1.84 -20.20 -2.96
N THR A 260 -0.72 -20.30 -2.26
CA THR A 260 -0.63 -21.09 -1.02
C THR A 260 -1.60 -20.57 0.05
N LEU A 261 -1.73 -19.27 0.19
CA LEU A 261 -2.69 -18.65 1.11
C LEU A 261 -4.14 -18.95 0.70
N LEU A 262 -4.47 -18.84 -0.59
CA LEU A 262 -5.81 -19.17 -1.10
C LEU A 262 -6.15 -20.64 -0.88
N ASP A 263 -5.23 -21.56 -1.16
CA ASP A 263 -5.42 -23.00 -0.95
C ASP A 263 -5.66 -23.32 0.53
N GLY A 264 -4.91 -22.69 1.43
CA GLY A 264 -5.08 -22.84 2.88
C GLY A 264 -6.45 -22.34 3.35
N LEU A 265 -6.88 -21.18 2.85
CA LEU A 265 -8.20 -20.61 3.15
C LEU A 265 -9.33 -21.51 2.63
N GLU A 266 -9.20 -22.06 1.43
CA GLU A 266 -10.19 -22.99 0.86
C GLU A 266 -10.29 -24.26 1.70
N GLN A 267 -9.15 -24.87 2.07
CA GLN A 267 -9.11 -26.06 2.92
C GLN A 267 -9.73 -25.85 4.29
N ALA A 268 -9.56 -24.64 4.86
CA ALA A 268 -10.15 -24.27 6.13
C ALA A 268 -11.62 -23.83 6.04
N GLY A 269 -12.17 -23.70 4.83
CA GLY A 269 -13.54 -23.21 4.61
C GLY A 269 -13.71 -21.71 4.82
N GLU A 270 -12.61 -20.94 4.76
CA GLU A 270 -12.58 -19.49 5.04
C GLU A 270 -12.43 -18.63 3.78
N LEU A 271 -12.26 -19.22 2.60
CA LEU A 271 -12.02 -18.47 1.36
C LEU A 271 -13.19 -17.53 1.03
N ASP A 272 -14.42 -17.97 1.20
CA ASP A 272 -15.63 -17.18 0.90
C ASP A 272 -15.86 -16.02 1.87
N ASN A 273 -15.14 -16.00 2.99
CA ASN A 273 -15.23 -14.99 4.03
C ASN A 273 -13.96 -14.14 4.16
N THR A 274 -13.08 -14.17 3.17
CA THR A 274 -11.78 -13.48 3.26
C THR A 274 -11.61 -12.47 2.13
N LEU A 275 -11.24 -11.26 2.51
CA LEU A 275 -10.80 -10.20 1.61
C LEU A 275 -9.29 -10.27 1.46
N ILE A 276 -8.80 -10.34 0.22
CA ILE A 276 -7.39 -10.34 -0.13
C ILE A 276 -7.00 -8.95 -0.63
N VAL A 277 -5.97 -8.37 0.00
CA VAL A 277 -5.39 -7.07 -0.35
C VAL A 277 -3.91 -7.25 -0.58
N ALA A 278 -3.41 -6.94 -1.76
CA ALA A 278 -1.98 -7.05 -2.04
C ALA A 278 -1.50 -5.98 -3.01
N CYS A 279 -0.38 -5.36 -2.69
CA CYS A 279 0.34 -4.46 -3.59
C CYS A 279 1.83 -4.47 -3.25
N ALA A 280 2.63 -3.85 -4.10
CA ALA A 280 4.05 -3.64 -3.81
C ALA A 280 4.25 -2.69 -2.60
N ASP A 281 5.40 -2.83 -1.93
CA ASP A 281 5.91 -1.80 -1.02
C ASP A 281 6.52 -0.63 -1.82
N HIS A 282 7.29 -0.95 -2.85
CA HIS A 282 7.90 -0.01 -3.79
C HIS A 282 8.17 -0.71 -5.13
N ILE A 283 8.56 0.08 -6.14
CA ILE A 283 9.06 -0.48 -7.41
C ILE A 283 10.36 -1.26 -7.18
N PRO A 284 10.65 -2.29 -7.99
CA PRO A 284 11.91 -3.03 -7.86
C PRO A 284 13.13 -2.15 -8.20
N TYR A 285 14.22 -2.38 -7.47
CA TYR A 285 15.50 -1.68 -7.68
C TYR A 285 16.39 -2.44 -8.66
N PHE A 286 15.90 -2.65 -9.86
CA PHE A 286 16.67 -3.15 -10.99
C PHE A 286 17.05 -1.99 -11.92
N ASN A 287 17.86 -2.27 -12.93
CA ASN A 287 18.22 -1.25 -13.92
C ASN A 287 17.09 -1.00 -14.93
N VAL A 288 17.19 0.09 -15.67
CA VAL A 288 16.20 0.48 -16.69
C VAL A 288 16.06 -0.57 -17.78
N ASP A 289 17.14 -1.26 -18.14
CA ASP A 289 17.09 -2.32 -19.16
C ASP A 289 16.11 -3.43 -18.78
N THR A 290 16.07 -3.83 -17.52
CA THR A 290 15.09 -4.81 -17.03
C THR A 290 13.65 -4.29 -17.13
N LEU A 291 13.42 -3.03 -16.79
CA LEU A 291 12.11 -2.42 -16.94
C LEU A 291 11.69 -2.36 -18.43
N GLU A 292 12.60 -2.01 -19.32
CA GLU A 292 12.34 -1.97 -20.78
C GLU A 292 12.04 -3.36 -21.36
N GLU A 293 12.78 -4.39 -20.92
CA GLU A 293 12.49 -5.77 -21.30
C GLU A 293 11.09 -6.22 -20.84
N LEU A 294 10.71 -5.92 -19.60
CA LEU A 294 9.42 -6.33 -19.03
C LEU A 294 8.24 -5.55 -19.62
N SER A 295 8.39 -4.24 -19.81
CA SER A 295 7.31 -3.37 -20.25
C SER A 295 7.15 -3.29 -21.76
N GLY A 296 8.21 -3.61 -22.52
CA GLY A 296 8.27 -3.39 -23.95
C GLY A 296 8.32 -1.91 -24.36
N GLN A 297 8.56 -1.01 -23.39
CA GLN A 297 8.68 0.43 -23.59
C GLN A 297 10.12 0.86 -23.46
N SER A 298 10.50 1.99 -24.08
CA SER A 298 11.81 2.62 -23.87
C SER A 298 11.67 3.81 -22.91
N PHE A 299 12.53 3.84 -21.90
CA PHE A 299 12.61 4.94 -20.95
C PHE A 299 13.82 5.85 -21.20
N GLY A 300 14.62 5.53 -22.23
CA GLY A 300 15.65 6.41 -22.81
C GLY A 300 16.90 6.64 -21.96
N SER A 301 17.09 5.91 -20.88
CA SER A 301 18.21 6.06 -19.97
C SER A 301 18.60 4.72 -19.34
N SER A 302 19.91 4.46 -19.20
CA SER A 302 20.44 3.32 -18.44
C SER A 302 20.72 3.66 -16.98
N GLU A 303 20.12 4.73 -16.46
CA GLU A 303 20.29 5.14 -15.07
C GLU A 303 19.58 4.20 -14.10
N ASP A 304 20.08 4.15 -12.90
CA ASP A 304 19.54 3.38 -11.80
C ASP A 304 18.10 3.78 -11.48
N MET A 305 17.21 2.82 -11.23
CA MET A 305 15.80 3.08 -10.90
C MET A 305 15.66 3.99 -9.66
N GLU A 306 16.60 3.93 -8.73
CA GLU A 306 16.65 4.83 -7.56
C GLU A 306 16.76 6.32 -7.93
N ARG A 307 17.27 6.62 -9.13
CA ARG A 307 17.48 7.99 -9.61
C ARG A 307 16.44 8.46 -10.62
N LEU A 308 15.62 7.56 -11.14
CA LEU A 308 14.59 7.92 -12.12
C LEU A 308 13.52 8.83 -11.52
N ASP A 309 13.25 8.69 -10.22
CA ASP A 309 12.23 9.47 -9.52
C ASP A 309 12.49 10.98 -9.57
N GLU A 310 13.74 11.39 -9.53
CA GLU A 310 14.09 12.81 -9.55
C GLU A 310 13.90 13.47 -10.92
N ARG A 311 13.89 12.71 -12.01
CA ARG A 311 13.98 13.24 -13.38
C ARG A 311 12.93 12.69 -14.35
N SER A 312 12.33 11.56 -14.06
CA SER A 312 11.38 10.96 -14.98
C SER A 312 9.97 11.54 -14.82
N ILE A 313 9.45 12.04 -15.92
CA ILE A 313 8.03 12.40 -16.06
C ILE A 313 7.22 11.25 -16.67
N ASN A 314 7.86 10.13 -16.95
CA ASN A 314 7.15 8.93 -17.44
C ASN A 314 6.62 8.14 -16.24
N PHE A 315 5.36 8.38 -15.90
CA PHE A 315 4.71 7.74 -14.76
C PHE A 315 4.58 6.22 -14.92
N ASP A 316 4.72 5.68 -16.13
CA ASP A 316 4.69 4.23 -16.35
C ASP A 316 5.85 3.47 -15.67
N VAL A 317 6.92 4.17 -15.30
CA VAL A 317 7.98 3.63 -14.43
C VAL A 317 7.39 3.12 -13.09
N TYR A 318 6.40 3.83 -12.57
CA TYR A 318 5.77 3.56 -11.26
C TYR A 318 4.48 2.75 -11.36
N ARG A 319 4.11 2.31 -12.56
CA ARG A 319 2.90 1.52 -12.77
C ARG A 319 3.03 0.18 -12.04
N SER A 320 2.00 -0.12 -11.25
CA SER A 320 1.97 -1.29 -10.39
C SER A 320 0.59 -1.94 -10.45
N ALA A 321 0.28 -2.79 -9.50
CA ALA A 321 -1.02 -3.43 -9.39
C ALA A 321 -1.49 -3.50 -7.94
N LEU A 322 -2.79 -3.38 -7.76
CA LEU A 322 -3.49 -3.64 -6.50
C LEU A 322 -4.40 -4.85 -6.69
N VAL A 323 -4.21 -5.86 -5.85
CA VAL A 323 -5.20 -6.92 -5.63
C VAL A 323 -6.15 -6.46 -4.53
N LEU A 324 -7.43 -6.41 -4.85
CA LEU A 324 -8.52 -6.18 -3.91
C LEU A 324 -9.65 -7.12 -4.32
N TRP A 325 -9.69 -8.29 -3.69
CA TRP A 325 -10.44 -9.42 -4.19
C TRP A 325 -11.09 -10.22 -3.07
N ALA A 326 -12.29 -10.71 -3.33
CA ALA A 326 -12.96 -11.73 -2.53
C ALA A 326 -13.56 -12.79 -3.48
N ALA A 327 -13.74 -14.01 -2.99
CA ALA A 327 -14.35 -15.08 -3.78
C ALA A 327 -15.75 -14.67 -4.24
N GLY A 328 -16.13 -15.10 -5.45
CA GLY A 328 -17.41 -14.74 -6.07
C GLY A 328 -17.43 -13.41 -6.82
N MET A 329 -16.27 -12.82 -7.05
CA MET A 329 -16.11 -11.57 -7.80
C MET A 329 -15.49 -11.79 -9.19
N GLU A 330 -15.96 -12.77 -9.94
CA GLU A 330 -15.49 -13.06 -11.30
C GLU A 330 -15.83 -11.91 -12.28
N GLU A 331 -16.95 -11.24 -12.06
CA GLU A 331 -17.30 -10.01 -12.79
C GLU A 331 -16.56 -8.83 -12.14
N PRO A 332 -15.58 -8.24 -12.82
CA PRO A 332 -14.76 -7.20 -12.22
C PRO A 332 -15.51 -5.88 -12.03
N VAL A 333 -15.21 -5.19 -10.94
CA VAL A 333 -15.57 -3.79 -10.73
C VAL A 333 -14.36 -2.93 -11.10
N VAL A 334 -14.42 -2.27 -12.25
CA VAL A 334 -13.29 -1.49 -12.77
C VAL A 334 -13.33 -0.07 -12.25
N VAL A 335 -12.21 0.39 -11.70
CA VAL A 335 -12.01 1.74 -11.17
C VAL A 335 -10.86 2.39 -11.94
N ASP A 336 -11.18 3.26 -12.91
CA ASP A 336 -10.21 3.82 -13.85
C ASP A 336 -9.41 5.02 -13.34
N LYS A 337 -9.83 5.63 -12.22
CA LYS A 337 -9.15 6.82 -11.71
C LYS A 337 -7.69 6.51 -11.31
N PRO A 338 -6.77 7.46 -11.47
CA PRO A 338 -5.41 7.34 -10.97
C PRO A 338 -5.41 7.12 -9.46
N CYS A 339 -4.67 6.13 -8.99
CA CYS A 339 -4.65 5.75 -7.58
C CYS A 339 -3.30 5.16 -7.18
N GLY A 340 -3.07 5.07 -5.88
CA GLY A 340 -1.83 4.57 -5.33
C GLY A 340 -1.98 3.96 -3.95
N GLN A 341 -0.86 3.67 -3.32
CA GLN A 341 -0.78 2.94 -2.05
C GLN A 341 -1.55 3.61 -0.90
N VAL A 342 -1.54 4.93 -0.82
CA VAL A 342 -2.23 5.66 0.26
C VAL A 342 -3.74 5.52 0.22
N ASP A 343 -4.31 5.10 -0.91
CA ASP A 343 -5.74 4.90 -1.11
C ASP A 343 -6.23 3.55 -0.57
N ILE A 344 -5.33 2.63 -0.25
CA ILE A 344 -5.68 1.27 0.20
C ILE A 344 -6.43 1.32 1.53
N LEU A 345 -5.87 1.99 2.54
CA LEU A 345 -6.47 2.03 3.87
C LEU A 345 -7.89 2.60 3.89
N PRO A 346 -8.18 3.78 3.29
CA PRO A 346 -9.55 4.29 3.25
C PRO A 346 -10.49 3.42 2.43
N THR A 347 -10.04 2.82 1.33
CA THR A 347 -10.86 1.93 0.49
C THR A 347 -11.25 0.66 1.23
N VAL A 348 -10.28 -0.02 1.85
CA VAL A 348 -10.52 -1.25 2.62
C VAL A 348 -11.36 -0.95 3.86
N SER A 349 -11.11 0.17 4.55
CA SER A 349 -11.91 0.61 5.70
C SER A 349 -13.38 0.82 5.31
N ASN A 350 -13.64 1.44 4.18
CA ASN A 350 -15.01 1.60 3.66
C ASN A 350 -15.67 0.24 3.34
N LEU A 351 -14.97 -0.65 2.66
CA LEU A 351 -15.48 -1.99 2.32
C LEU A 351 -15.83 -2.82 3.56
N LEU A 352 -15.07 -2.69 4.62
CA LEU A 352 -15.29 -3.38 5.89
C LEU A 352 -16.30 -2.66 6.81
N GLY A 353 -16.79 -1.49 6.42
CA GLY A 353 -17.71 -0.71 7.24
C GLY A 353 -17.06 -0.15 8.52
N LEU A 354 -15.74 0.06 8.51
CA LEU A 354 -15.00 0.60 9.65
C LEU A 354 -15.21 2.11 9.78
N GLU A 355 -15.09 2.60 10.99
CA GLU A 355 -15.14 4.04 11.28
C GLU A 355 -13.76 4.67 11.06
N TYR A 356 -13.67 5.62 10.14
CA TYR A 356 -12.48 6.42 9.90
C TYR A 356 -12.86 7.82 9.44
N ASP A 357 -11.94 8.75 9.56
CA ASP A 357 -12.15 10.10 9.06
C ASP A 357 -11.38 10.31 7.76
N SER A 358 -12.11 10.37 6.65
CA SER A 358 -11.54 10.49 5.31
C SER A 358 -10.76 11.78 5.07
N ARG A 359 -10.97 12.81 5.91
CA ARG A 359 -10.25 14.07 5.84
C ARG A 359 -8.81 13.95 6.37
N MET A 360 -8.57 12.96 7.24
CA MET A 360 -7.35 12.81 8.03
C MET A 360 -6.35 11.81 7.44
N LEU A 361 -6.64 11.25 6.29
CA LEU A 361 -5.75 10.37 5.53
C LEU A 361 -5.29 11.08 4.25
N ALA A 362 -4.10 10.71 3.75
CA ALA A 362 -3.59 11.27 2.50
C ALA A 362 -4.32 10.69 1.28
N GLY A 363 -4.71 9.42 1.34
CA GLY A 363 -5.49 8.75 0.30
C GLY A 363 -6.99 8.94 0.44
N SER A 364 -7.72 8.44 -0.54
CA SER A 364 -9.19 8.48 -0.60
C SER A 364 -9.77 7.09 -0.87
N ASP A 365 -11.00 6.85 -0.44
CA ASP A 365 -11.74 5.66 -0.84
C ASP A 365 -11.94 5.68 -2.37
N LEU A 366 -11.35 4.69 -3.03
CA LEU A 366 -11.38 4.57 -4.50
C LEU A 366 -12.76 4.26 -5.07
N LEU A 367 -13.67 3.77 -4.24
CA LEU A 367 -15.04 3.45 -4.61
C LEU A 367 -16.01 4.63 -4.39
N SER A 368 -15.51 5.72 -3.82
CA SER A 368 -16.24 6.98 -3.67
C SER A 368 -16.19 7.82 -4.95
N ASP A 369 -16.89 8.95 -4.93
CA ASP A 369 -16.85 9.96 -6.00
C ASP A 369 -15.65 10.93 -5.88
N ALA A 370 -14.73 10.68 -4.94
CA ALA A 370 -13.51 11.47 -4.79
C ALA A 370 -12.63 11.36 -6.05
N PRO A 371 -12.05 12.47 -6.53
CA PRO A 371 -11.15 12.43 -7.68
C PRO A 371 -9.89 11.60 -7.38
N GLY A 372 -9.36 10.96 -8.43
CA GLY A 372 -8.08 10.26 -8.34
C GLY A 372 -6.92 11.22 -8.15
N LEU A 373 -5.92 10.81 -7.36
CA LEU A 373 -4.70 11.58 -7.15
C LEU A 373 -3.54 10.65 -6.83
N VAL A 374 -2.45 10.77 -7.59
CA VAL A 374 -1.16 10.16 -7.29
C VAL A 374 -0.12 11.26 -7.16
N ILE A 375 0.61 11.28 -6.05
CA ILE A 375 1.67 12.25 -5.77
C ILE A 375 3.01 11.52 -5.81
N PHE A 376 3.93 12.02 -6.64
CA PHE A 376 5.29 11.49 -6.74
C PHE A 376 6.25 12.28 -5.84
N SER A 377 7.40 11.71 -5.50
CA SER A 377 8.36 12.36 -4.60
C SER A 377 8.90 13.68 -5.15
N SER A 378 8.98 13.81 -6.48
CA SER A 378 9.29 15.06 -7.19
C SER A 378 8.28 16.17 -6.96
N ARG A 379 7.11 15.87 -6.36
CA ARG A 379 5.90 16.70 -6.29
C ARG A 379 5.20 16.89 -7.63
N SER A 380 5.55 16.11 -8.63
CA SER A 380 4.70 15.89 -9.79
C SER A 380 3.46 15.10 -9.36
N TRP A 381 2.35 15.26 -10.05
CA TRP A 381 1.11 14.57 -9.68
C TRP A 381 0.27 14.22 -10.90
N LEU A 382 -0.56 13.20 -10.74
CA LEU A 382 -1.47 12.67 -11.73
C LEU A 382 -2.89 12.64 -11.14
N THR A 383 -3.86 13.16 -11.91
CA THR A 383 -5.28 13.12 -11.56
C THR A 383 -6.11 12.67 -12.76
N ASP A 384 -7.43 12.51 -12.57
CA ASP A 384 -8.39 12.28 -13.66
C ASP A 384 -8.36 13.38 -14.73
N ARG A 385 -7.97 14.61 -14.36
CA ARG A 385 -7.98 15.77 -15.24
C ARG A 385 -6.69 16.00 -16.01
N GLY A 386 -5.61 15.28 -15.67
CA GLY A 386 -4.32 15.41 -16.32
C GLY A 386 -3.15 15.22 -15.36
N PHE A 387 -1.97 15.56 -15.84
CA PHE A 387 -0.76 15.46 -15.01
C PHE A 387 0.04 16.76 -14.99
N TYR A 388 0.73 16.99 -13.87
CA TYR A 388 1.62 18.12 -13.66
C TYR A 388 3.07 17.66 -13.51
N ASP A 389 3.93 18.20 -14.35
CA ASP A 389 5.37 18.04 -14.25
C ASP A 389 5.98 19.18 -13.42
N ARG A 390 6.53 18.84 -12.26
CA ARG A 390 7.13 19.79 -11.34
C ARG A 390 8.40 20.46 -11.91
N TYR A 391 9.17 19.74 -12.74
CA TYR A 391 10.42 20.25 -13.29
C TYR A 391 10.19 21.27 -14.40
N THR A 392 9.30 20.98 -15.31
CA THR A 392 8.93 21.91 -16.41
C THR A 392 7.85 22.92 -15.97
N GLN A 393 7.21 22.67 -14.84
CA GLN A 393 6.07 23.45 -14.34
C GLN A 393 4.89 23.49 -15.32
N THR A 394 4.69 22.42 -16.07
CA THR A 394 3.63 22.31 -17.06
C THR A 394 2.55 21.35 -16.60
N PHE A 395 1.30 21.71 -16.90
CA PHE A 395 0.15 20.84 -16.76
C PHE A 395 -0.30 20.36 -18.14
N THR A 396 -0.42 19.04 -18.29
CA THR A 396 -0.95 18.41 -19.51
C THR A 396 -2.33 17.89 -19.21
N PRO A 397 -3.39 18.46 -19.80
CA PRO A 397 -4.76 17.96 -19.62
C PRO A 397 -4.90 16.51 -20.11
N ALA A 398 -5.80 15.76 -19.43
CA ALA A 398 -6.23 14.46 -19.91
C ALA A 398 -7.00 14.57 -21.22
N GLU A 399 -7.07 13.49 -21.96
CA GLU A 399 -7.84 13.44 -23.22
C GLU A 399 -9.32 13.78 -22.95
N GLY A 400 -9.86 14.72 -23.70
CA GLY A 400 -11.25 15.20 -23.57
C GLY A 400 -11.46 16.25 -22.49
N GLU A 401 -10.41 16.60 -21.71
CA GLU A 401 -10.52 17.69 -20.73
C GLU A 401 -10.59 19.05 -21.41
N THR A 402 -11.51 19.89 -20.99
CA THR A 402 -11.76 21.22 -21.53
C THR A 402 -11.65 22.28 -20.46
N MET A 403 -10.46 22.74 -20.18
CA MET A 403 -10.21 23.88 -19.28
C MET A 403 -9.70 25.09 -20.06
N THR A 404 -10.21 26.26 -19.74
CA THR A 404 -9.55 27.50 -20.19
C THR A 404 -8.18 27.67 -19.54
N PRO A 405 -7.29 28.51 -20.08
CA PRO A 405 -6.00 28.77 -19.45
C PRO A 405 -6.12 29.27 -18.00
N GLU A 406 -7.12 30.07 -17.70
CA GLU A 406 -7.42 30.60 -16.36
C GLU A 406 -7.87 29.49 -15.41
N GLU A 407 -8.74 28.59 -15.88
CA GLU A 407 -9.18 27.40 -15.12
C GLU A 407 -8.03 26.44 -14.87
N GLN A 408 -7.15 26.21 -15.84
CA GLN A 408 -5.95 25.40 -15.64
C GLN A 408 -5.02 26.00 -14.59
N ALA A 409 -4.76 27.29 -14.64
CA ALA A 409 -3.91 27.97 -13.67
C ALA A 409 -4.47 27.85 -12.25
N ALA A 410 -5.77 28.10 -12.08
CA ALA A 410 -6.46 27.96 -10.79
C ALA A 410 -6.43 26.52 -10.27
N TYR A 411 -6.66 25.54 -11.14
CA TYR A 411 -6.59 24.12 -10.80
C TYR A 411 -5.20 23.69 -10.36
N VAL A 412 -4.18 24.06 -11.10
CA VAL A 412 -2.77 23.75 -10.78
C VAL A 412 -2.38 24.38 -9.43
N ASP A 413 -2.77 25.62 -9.16
CA ASP A 413 -2.47 26.27 -7.88
C ASP A 413 -3.19 25.58 -6.71
N ALA A 414 -4.42 25.17 -6.89
CA ALA A 414 -5.16 24.41 -5.88
C ALA A 414 -4.51 23.05 -5.63
N MET A 415 -4.12 22.33 -6.68
CA MET A 415 -3.45 21.03 -6.56
C MET A 415 -2.07 21.14 -5.93
N LYS A 416 -1.28 22.17 -6.25
CA LYS A 416 0.01 22.39 -5.58
C LYS A 416 -0.14 22.55 -4.07
N ARG A 417 -1.16 23.29 -3.62
CA ARG A 417 -1.48 23.40 -2.18
C ARG A 417 -1.88 22.07 -1.59
N THR A 418 -2.76 21.31 -2.25
CA THR A 418 -3.17 19.97 -1.82
C THR A 418 -1.99 19.03 -1.66
N VAL A 419 -1.09 18.99 -2.65
CA VAL A 419 0.13 18.17 -2.63
C VAL A 419 1.03 18.57 -1.44
N GLN A 420 1.25 19.86 -1.25
CA GLN A 420 2.05 20.36 -0.12
C GLN A 420 1.45 19.92 1.23
N TYR A 421 0.14 20.04 1.40
CA TYR A 421 -0.53 19.66 2.64
C TYR A 421 -0.47 18.15 2.87
N LYS A 422 -0.79 17.34 1.87
CA LYS A 422 -0.77 15.88 2.00
C LYS A 422 0.63 15.33 2.32
N LEU A 423 1.67 15.86 1.70
CA LEU A 423 3.06 15.48 2.01
C LEU A 423 3.52 15.99 3.38
N GLY A 424 2.98 17.09 3.87
CA GLY A 424 3.35 17.69 5.16
C GLY A 424 2.58 17.15 6.37
N CYS A 425 1.45 16.47 6.16
CA CYS A 425 0.59 15.99 7.25
C CYS A 425 1.28 15.01 8.19
N THR A 426 2.01 14.05 7.64
CA THR A 426 2.59 12.93 8.40
C THR A 426 3.50 13.42 9.53
N GLU A 427 4.39 14.35 9.24
CA GLU A 427 5.28 14.93 10.26
C GLU A 427 4.50 15.56 11.41
N LYS A 428 3.46 16.31 11.08
CA LYS A 428 2.62 17.00 12.07
C LYS A 428 1.77 16.06 12.87
N ILE A 429 1.22 15.02 12.21
CA ILE A 429 0.45 13.95 12.88
C ILE A 429 1.34 13.25 13.92
N LEU A 430 2.58 12.89 13.56
CA LEU A 430 3.52 12.24 14.46
C LEU A 430 3.99 13.16 15.59
N ASN A 431 4.28 14.42 15.28
CA ASN A 431 4.76 15.38 16.29
C ASN A 431 3.72 15.71 17.36
N SER A 432 2.46 15.83 16.94
CA SER A 432 1.36 16.19 17.84
C SER A 432 0.60 15.01 18.44
N ASP A 433 0.86 13.79 17.94
CA ASP A 433 -0.01 12.61 18.17
C ASP A 433 -1.49 12.96 17.91
N PHE A 434 -1.73 13.53 16.73
CA PHE A 434 -2.95 14.24 16.39
C PHE A 434 -4.22 13.40 16.63
N TYR A 435 -4.21 12.13 16.27
CA TYR A 435 -5.41 11.31 16.40
C TYR A 435 -5.80 11.09 17.87
N ARG A 436 -4.82 10.93 18.76
CA ARG A 436 -5.09 10.85 20.20
C ARG A 436 -5.66 12.16 20.73
N LEU A 437 -5.14 13.28 20.25
CA LEU A 437 -5.60 14.61 20.62
C LEU A 437 -7.04 14.86 20.16
N ALA A 438 -7.36 14.45 18.93
CA ALA A 438 -8.67 14.70 18.33
C ALA A 438 -9.79 13.82 18.88
N PHE A 439 -9.47 12.57 19.25
CA PHE A 439 -10.49 11.57 19.59
C PHE A 439 -10.39 11.06 21.04
N GLY A 440 -9.39 11.47 21.78
CA GLY A 440 -9.10 10.97 23.11
C GLY A 440 -8.36 9.63 23.09
N GLY A 441 -7.55 9.36 24.07
CA GLY A 441 -6.79 8.10 24.25
C GLY A 441 -7.47 7.15 25.19
#